data_23b23b8d979d6950a98b356e6803fb74
#
_entry.id   23b23b8d979d6950a98b356e6803fb74
#
_cell.length_a   1.000
_cell.length_b   1.000
_cell.length_c   1.000
_cell.angle_alpha   90.00
_cell.angle_beta   90.00
_cell.angle_gamma   90.00
#
_symmetry.space_group_name_H-M   'P 1'
#
loop_
_entity.id
_entity.type
_entity.pdbx_description
1 polymer ?
#
loop_
_entity_poly.entity_id
_entity_poly.type
_entity_poly.pdbx_seq_one_letter_code
_entity_poly.pdbx_strand_id
1 'polypeptide(L)'
;MANTPASSLPILIAGGGIGGVAAALALVRQGFTVKVLEQAPQLGEIGAGIQFGPNAFAALDALGIGEKTRARAVYTDEMVMHDALDESLVGRIPTGEAFRRRFNNPYAVIHRADIHLSLLEGAQETGQVEVLTSTNVQKVEQDTKGVTVFDSKGVTHRGLALIGADGVKSAVRAQYVGDDARVSGHVVYRAVVEKKEFPVDLQWNAASIWVGPNCHLVHYPLRGGEQYNVVVTFHSRDQEDWSVREGSRQEVLSYFEVICPRARQLIELPKDWKRWATADREPIAQWVFGRAALLGDAAHPTLQYLAQGACMAMEDAVTLGEALRVHSNDWDHAFALYQRSRVARTARVVLSAREMGRIFHAKGVERLVRNDLWKGRTPERYYDAMEWLYGWTAQNCLAD
;
A
#
# COMPACT_ATOMS: atom_id res chain seq x y z
N MET A 1 -4.23 4.62 38.10
CA MET A 1 -4.18 3.65 37.00
C MET A 1 -5.07 2.47 37.39
N ALA A 2 -6.30 2.41 36.90
CA ALA A 2 -7.21 1.32 37.21
C ALA A 2 -6.85 0.14 36.28
N ASN A 3 -6.37 -0.95 36.87
CA ASN A 3 -6.21 -2.22 36.17
C ASN A 3 -7.60 -2.73 35.80
N THR A 4 -8.04 -2.46 34.57
CA THR A 4 -9.15 -3.21 33.98
C THR A 4 -8.62 -4.64 33.78
N PRO A 5 -9.30 -5.68 34.26
CA PRO A 5 -8.86 -7.05 33.99
C PRO A 5 -8.86 -7.23 32.47
N ALA A 6 -7.70 -7.49 31.90
CA ALA A 6 -7.57 -7.82 30.48
C ALA A 6 -8.53 -8.98 30.21
N SER A 7 -9.47 -8.81 29.32
CA SER A 7 -10.31 -9.92 28.84
C SER A 7 -9.37 -11.02 28.35
N SER A 8 -9.63 -12.25 28.71
CA SER A 8 -8.81 -13.40 28.34
C SER A 8 -8.85 -13.72 26.82
N LEU A 9 -9.72 -13.03 26.07
CA LEU A 9 -9.89 -13.23 24.64
C LEU A 9 -9.00 -12.28 23.82
N PRO A 10 -8.28 -12.79 22.80
CA PRO A 10 -7.47 -11.97 21.91
C PRO A 10 -8.34 -11.12 20.96
N ILE A 11 -7.72 -10.13 20.32
CA ILE A 11 -8.24 -9.55 19.08
C ILE A 11 -7.84 -10.45 17.93
N LEU A 12 -8.81 -10.75 17.05
CA LEU A 12 -8.54 -11.52 15.84
C LEU A 12 -8.24 -10.56 14.67
N ILE A 13 -7.27 -10.94 13.86
CA ILE A 13 -6.96 -10.24 12.60
C ILE A 13 -7.02 -11.25 11.47
N ALA A 14 -7.86 -11.03 10.48
CA ALA A 14 -7.87 -11.81 9.25
C ALA A 14 -6.85 -11.21 8.27
N GLY A 15 -5.80 -11.98 7.93
CA GLY A 15 -4.72 -11.58 7.04
C GLY A 15 -3.44 -11.11 7.75
N GLY A 16 -2.31 -11.70 7.39
CA GLY A 16 -0.97 -11.43 7.90
C GLY A 16 -0.10 -10.57 6.99
N GLY A 17 -0.70 -9.80 6.07
CA GLY A 17 0.00 -8.84 5.23
C GLY A 17 0.40 -7.56 6.00
N ILE A 18 0.96 -6.57 5.29
CA ILE A 18 1.44 -5.30 5.88
C ILE A 18 0.39 -4.66 6.80
N GLY A 19 -0.86 -4.54 6.35
CA GLY A 19 -1.93 -3.92 7.13
C GLY A 19 -2.29 -4.72 8.38
N GLY A 20 -2.38 -6.05 8.27
CA GLY A 20 -2.74 -6.91 9.41
C GLY A 20 -1.67 -6.92 10.50
N VAL A 21 -0.39 -7.02 10.12
CA VAL A 21 0.72 -6.98 11.10
C VAL A 21 0.88 -5.58 11.71
N ALA A 22 0.66 -4.51 10.92
CA ALA A 22 0.60 -3.15 11.44
C ALA A 22 -0.54 -2.97 12.47
N ALA A 23 -1.72 -3.51 12.18
CA ALA A 23 -2.85 -3.51 13.12
C ALA A 23 -2.53 -4.30 14.40
N ALA A 24 -1.84 -5.45 14.29
CA ALA A 24 -1.39 -6.20 15.45
C ALA A 24 -0.49 -5.36 16.36
N LEU A 25 0.51 -4.67 15.80
CA LEU A 25 1.39 -3.77 16.54
C LEU A 25 0.61 -2.64 17.24
N ALA A 26 -0.31 -2.00 16.53
CA ALA A 26 -1.13 -0.92 17.08
C ALA A 26 -1.99 -1.41 18.26
N LEU A 27 -2.60 -2.60 18.15
CA LEU A 27 -3.45 -3.17 19.18
C LEU A 27 -2.67 -3.64 20.41
N VAL A 28 -1.49 -4.24 20.22
CA VAL A 28 -0.62 -4.62 21.34
C VAL A 28 -0.20 -3.41 22.16
N ARG A 29 0.05 -2.27 21.52
CA ARG A 29 0.34 -1.00 22.21
C ARG A 29 -0.82 -0.50 23.09
N GLN A 30 -2.03 -0.95 22.82
CA GLN A 30 -3.22 -0.69 23.65
C GLN A 30 -3.45 -1.77 24.72
N GLY A 31 -2.51 -2.72 24.87
CA GLY A 31 -2.55 -3.76 25.91
C GLY A 31 -3.34 -5.01 25.54
N PHE A 32 -3.70 -5.18 24.26
CA PHE A 32 -4.38 -6.40 23.79
C PHE A 32 -3.39 -7.49 23.40
N THR A 33 -3.78 -8.74 23.59
CA THR A 33 -3.19 -9.88 22.90
C THR A 33 -3.86 -10.02 21.53
N VAL A 34 -3.10 -10.44 20.53
CA VAL A 34 -3.56 -10.48 19.15
C VAL A 34 -3.30 -11.86 18.54
N LYS A 35 -4.27 -12.34 17.76
CA LYS A 35 -4.14 -13.55 16.96
C LYS A 35 -4.38 -13.23 15.49
N VAL A 36 -3.34 -13.37 14.67
CA VAL A 36 -3.38 -13.17 13.22
C VAL A 36 -3.68 -14.50 12.53
N LEU A 37 -4.72 -14.52 11.70
CA LEU A 37 -5.16 -15.68 10.92
C LEU A 37 -4.73 -15.44 9.45
N GLU A 38 -3.71 -16.18 9.00
CA GLU A 38 -3.13 -16.02 7.66
C GLU A 38 -3.36 -17.25 6.79
N GLN A 39 -3.92 -17.05 5.60
CA GLN A 39 -4.26 -18.14 4.68
C GLN A 39 -3.02 -18.82 4.07
N ALA A 40 -1.94 -18.07 3.85
CA ALA A 40 -0.71 -18.63 3.30
C ALA A 40 -0.02 -19.59 4.29
N PRO A 41 0.67 -20.62 3.78
CA PRO A 41 1.40 -21.57 4.65
C PRO A 41 2.62 -20.94 5.32
N GLN A 42 3.10 -19.83 4.79
CA GLN A 42 4.22 -19.06 5.34
C GLN A 42 3.94 -17.57 5.15
N LEU A 43 4.33 -16.77 6.14
CA LEU A 43 4.34 -15.32 6.01
C LEU A 43 5.45 -14.92 5.04
N GLY A 44 5.12 -14.11 4.07
CA GLY A 44 6.06 -13.60 3.08
C GLY A 44 5.35 -12.76 2.05
N GLU A 45 6.12 -11.90 1.40
CA GLU A 45 5.63 -11.05 0.34
C GLU A 45 6.38 -11.37 -0.95
N ILE A 46 5.66 -11.51 -2.05
CA ILE A 46 6.26 -11.71 -3.37
C ILE A 46 6.98 -10.43 -3.76
N GLY A 47 8.30 -10.55 -3.97
CA GLY A 47 9.25 -9.45 -4.05
C GLY A 47 9.06 -8.48 -5.20
N ALA A 48 8.62 -7.28 -4.88
CA ALA A 48 8.75 -6.09 -5.72
C ALA A 48 9.02 -4.89 -4.80
N GLY A 49 9.52 -3.80 -5.37
CA GLY A 49 9.67 -2.56 -4.63
C GLY A 49 8.32 -1.91 -4.35
N ILE A 50 8.26 -1.15 -3.28
CA ILE A 50 7.18 -0.20 -2.97
C ILE A 50 7.78 1.15 -2.61
N GLN A 51 6.98 2.20 -2.73
CA GLN A 51 7.37 3.58 -2.45
C GLN A 51 6.69 4.03 -1.17
N PHE A 52 7.43 4.72 -0.31
CA PHE A 52 6.95 5.25 0.96
C PHE A 52 7.08 6.76 1.00
N GLY A 53 5.94 7.43 1.16
CA GLY A 53 5.90 8.85 1.46
C GLY A 53 6.14 9.15 2.95
N PRO A 54 6.23 10.42 3.30
CA PRO A 54 6.37 10.89 4.69
C PRO A 54 5.31 10.35 5.65
N ASN A 55 4.07 10.24 5.19
CA ASN A 55 2.95 9.67 5.95
C ASN A 55 3.18 8.21 6.37
N ALA A 56 3.81 7.40 5.51
CA ALA A 56 4.17 6.02 5.85
C ALA A 56 5.19 5.98 7.00
N PHE A 57 6.23 6.83 6.95
CA PHE A 57 7.22 6.90 8.02
C PHE A 57 6.61 7.42 9.33
N ALA A 58 5.70 8.39 9.28
CA ALA A 58 4.94 8.83 10.45
C ALA A 58 4.15 7.67 11.09
N ALA A 59 3.53 6.81 10.28
CA ALA A 59 2.83 5.63 10.78
C ALA A 59 3.81 4.60 11.37
N LEU A 60 4.94 4.33 10.71
CA LEU A 60 5.96 3.40 11.17
C LEU A 60 6.61 3.83 12.50
N ASP A 61 6.81 5.14 12.68
CA ASP A 61 7.30 5.70 13.94
C ASP A 61 6.28 5.51 15.08
N ALA A 62 5.00 5.76 14.80
CA ALA A 62 3.92 5.53 15.76
C ALA A 62 3.79 4.04 16.12
N LEU A 63 4.05 3.13 15.16
CA LEU A 63 4.08 1.69 15.41
C LEU A 63 5.37 1.20 16.10
N GLY A 64 6.38 2.06 16.24
CA GLY A 64 7.65 1.76 16.92
C GLY A 64 8.64 0.95 16.11
N ILE A 65 8.47 0.88 14.80
CA ILE A 65 9.36 0.16 13.87
C ILE A 65 10.03 1.09 12.85
N GLY A 66 9.92 2.40 13.03
CA GLY A 66 10.47 3.39 12.10
C GLY A 66 11.95 3.21 11.83
N GLU A 67 12.77 3.04 12.88
CA GLU A 67 14.22 2.85 12.75
C GLU A 67 14.58 1.56 12.00
N LYS A 68 13.92 0.44 12.32
CA LYS A 68 14.14 -0.84 11.62
C LYS A 68 13.84 -0.73 10.13
N THR A 69 12.79 0.02 9.78
CA THR A 69 12.40 0.23 8.39
C THR A 69 13.37 1.18 7.69
N ARG A 70 13.80 2.26 8.36
CA ARG A 70 14.77 3.22 7.80
C ARG A 70 16.09 2.55 7.42
N ALA A 71 16.55 1.59 8.20
CA ALA A 71 17.78 0.84 7.93
C ALA A 71 17.71 0.00 6.63
N ARG A 72 16.51 -0.31 6.15
CA ARG A 72 16.25 -1.12 4.94
C ARG A 72 15.79 -0.29 3.74
N ALA A 73 15.49 0.98 3.95
CA ALA A 73 14.97 1.87 2.91
C ALA A 73 16.10 2.53 2.11
N VAL A 74 15.80 2.85 0.85
CA VAL A 74 16.65 3.69 0.00
C VAL A 74 15.98 5.06 -0.11
N TYR A 75 16.65 6.09 0.36
CA TYR A 75 16.19 7.48 0.23
C TYR A 75 16.55 7.99 -1.15
N THR A 76 15.53 8.38 -1.91
CA THR A 76 15.74 8.96 -3.23
C THR A 76 16.04 10.45 -3.14
N ASP A 77 16.80 10.97 -4.09
CA ASP A 77 17.09 12.40 -4.19
C ASP A 77 15.94 13.18 -4.80
N GLU A 78 15.13 12.48 -5.64
CA GLU A 78 14.02 13.08 -6.36
C GLU A 78 12.98 12.05 -6.82
N MET A 79 11.80 12.55 -7.15
CA MET A 79 10.82 11.87 -8.00
C MET A 79 10.85 12.55 -9.37
N VAL A 80 10.98 11.76 -10.45
CA VAL A 80 11.16 12.31 -11.81
C VAL A 80 10.14 11.69 -12.75
N MET A 81 9.54 12.54 -13.58
CA MET A 81 8.65 12.12 -14.64
C MET A 81 9.22 12.52 -16.00
N HIS A 82 9.40 11.52 -16.85
CA HIS A 82 9.78 11.69 -18.25
C HIS A 82 8.63 11.33 -19.18
N ASP A 83 8.57 11.97 -20.31
CA ASP A 83 7.72 11.52 -21.41
C ASP A 83 8.38 10.32 -22.09
N ALA A 84 7.66 9.21 -22.20
CA ALA A 84 8.20 7.98 -22.73
C ALA A 84 8.39 8.01 -24.26
N LEU A 85 7.87 9.01 -24.98
CA LEU A 85 8.02 9.09 -26.44
C LEU A 85 9.29 9.82 -26.88
N ASP A 86 9.69 10.88 -26.13
CA ASP A 86 10.76 11.79 -26.56
C ASP A 86 11.80 12.10 -25.48
N GLU A 87 11.75 11.42 -24.34
CA GLU A 87 12.64 11.55 -23.18
C GLU A 87 12.54 12.91 -22.47
N SER A 88 11.66 13.79 -22.90
CA SER A 88 11.53 15.12 -22.31
C SER A 88 11.16 15.05 -20.83
N LEU A 89 11.76 15.94 -20.03
CA LEU A 89 11.43 16.07 -18.62
C LEU A 89 10.05 16.72 -18.47
N VAL A 90 9.09 15.97 -17.93
CA VAL A 90 7.72 16.46 -17.65
C VAL A 90 7.65 17.11 -16.27
N GLY A 91 8.28 16.51 -15.26
CA GLY A 91 8.27 17.03 -13.89
C GLY A 91 9.39 16.46 -13.05
N ARG A 92 9.85 17.25 -12.08
CA ARG A 92 10.90 16.88 -11.13
C ARG A 92 10.55 17.42 -9.76
N ILE A 93 10.58 16.54 -8.76
CA ILE A 93 10.24 16.86 -7.38
C ILE A 93 11.44 16.47 -6.51
N PRO A 94 12.26 17.41 -6.05
CA PRO A 94 13.34 17.11 -5.12
C PRO A 94 12.79 16.54 -3.82
N THR A 95 13.39 15.45 -3.31
CA THR A 95 13.00 14.78 -2.04
C THR A 95 14.05 14.95 -0.94
N GLY A 96 14.97 15.89 -1.13
CA GLY A 96 16.05 16.20 -0.20
C GLY A 96 15.59 16.98 1.03
N GLU A 97 16.46 17.85 1.55
CA GLU A 97 16.27 18.51 2.84
C GLU A 97 15.01 19.40 2.91
N ALA A 98 14.70 20.17 1.85
CA ALA A 98 13.51 21.02 1.81
C ALA A 98 12.21 20.21 1.90
N PHE A 99 12.16 19.06 1.21
CA PHE A 99 11.04 18.12 1.28
C PHE A 99 10.90 17.55 2.70
N ARG A 100 12.02 17.09 3.30
CA ARG A 100 12.03 16.54 4.66
C ARG A 100 11.60 17.56 5.71
N ARG A 101 12.01 18.84 5.55
CA ARG A 101 11.53 19.92 6.43
C ARG A 101 10.04 20.18 6.29
N ARG A 102 9.50 20.11 5.05
CA ARG A 102 8.09 20.35 4.79
C ARG A 102 7.19 19.26 5.41
N PHE A 103 7.57 18.00 5.28
CA PHE A 103 6.75 16.84 5.66
C PHE A 103 7.25 16.10 6.90
N ASN A 104 8.30 16.57 7.57
CA ASN A 104 8.94 15.98 8.74
C ASN A 104 9.50 14.56 8.54
N ASN A 105 9.41 14.00 7.36
CA ASN A 105 9.86 12.65 7.02
C ASN A 105 10.38 12.59 5.58
N PRO A 106 11.22 11.62 5.24
CA PRO A 106 11.73 11.43 3.88
C PRO A 106 10.71 10.79 2.95
N TYR A 107 11.02 10.82 1.66
CA TYR A 107 10.49 9.90 0.68
C TYR A 107 11.53 8.79 0.44
N ALA A 108 11.08 7.55 0.35
CA ALA A 108 11.95 6.40 0.17
C ALA A 108 11.29 5.30 -0.65
N VAL A 109 12.13 4.38 -1.10
CA VAL A 109 11.73 3.13 -1.74
C VAL A 109 12.27 1.97 -0.92
N ILE A 110 11.53 0.88 -0.86
CA ILE A 110 11.92 -0.29 -0.07
C ILE A 110 11.45 -1.58 -0.76
N HIS A 111 12.17 -2.66 -0.56
CA HIS A 111 11.69 -3.96 -0.99
C HIS A 111 10.50 -4.41 -0.13
N ARG A 112 9.42 -4.89 -0.75
CA ARG A 112 8.17 -5.22 -0.05
C ARG A 112 8.36 -6.27 1.05
N ALA A 113 9.22 -7.26 0.82
CA ALA A 113 9.55 -8.26 1.84
C ALA A 113 10.29 -7.64 3.03
N ASP A 114 11.12 -6.61 2.81
CA ASP A 114 11.94 -6.00 3.86
C ASP A 114 11.08 -5.16 4.83
N ILE A 115 10.02 -4.49 4.34
CA ILE A 115 9.06 -3.82 5.24
C ILE A 115 8.20 -4.82 6.00
N HIS A 116 7.71 -5.87 5.32
CA HIS A 116 6.94 -6.91 5.99
C HIS A 116 7.75 -7.60 7.09
N LEU A 117 9.04 -7.88 6.82
CA LEU A 117 9.96 -8.40 7.82
C LEU A 117 10.12 -7.45 9.02
N SER A 118 10.26 -6.13 8.78
CA SER A 118 10.37 -5.14 9.86
C SER A 118 9.14 -5.14 10.78
N LEU A 119 7.95 -5.26 10.20
CA LEU A 119 6.68 -5.37 10.93
C LEU A 119 6.61 -6.67 11.74
N LEU A 120 6.99 -7.80 11.14
CA LEU A 120 6.99 -9.11 11.80
C LEU A 120 7.97 -9.16 12.97
N GLU A 121 9.19 -8.67 12.77
CA GLU A 121 10.18 -8.57 13.85
C GLU A 121 9.64 -7.72 15.01
N GLY A 122 9.04 -6.55 14.70
CA GLY A 122 8.41 -5.72 15.72
C GLY A 122 7.27 -6.45 16.45
N ALA A 123 6.44 -7.20 15.74
CA ALA A 123 5.35 -7.96 16.34
C ALA A 123 5.86 -9.11 17.23
N GLN A 124 6.87 -9.84 16.80
CA GLN A 124 7.50 -10.93 17.57
C GLN A 124 8.15 -10.45 18.86
N GLU A 125 8.81 -9.29 18.83
CA GLU A 125 9.47 -8.70 20.02
C GLU A 125 8.49 -8.34 21.14
N THR A 126 7.21 -8.14 20.82
CA THR A 126 6.18 -7.87 21.83
C THR A 126 5.82 -9.10 22.66
N GLY A 127 5.99 -10.30 22.12
CA GLY A 127 5.53 -11.55 22.73
C GLY A 127 4.01 -11.69 22.89
N GLN A 128 3.22 -10.77 22.28
CA GLN A 128 1.76 -10.71 22.43
C GLN A 128 1.00 -10.96 21.12
N VAL A 129 1.71 -11.29 20.05
CA VAL A 129 1.14 -11.60 18.73
C VAL A 129 1.36 -13.07 18.40
N GLU A 130 0.27 -13.82 18.32
CA GLU A 130 0.26 -15.19 17.79
C GLU A 130 -0.11 -15.14 16.30
N VAL A 131 0.66 -15.82 15.45
CA VAL A 131 0.36 -15.95 14.02
C VAL A 131 0.02 -17.38 13.69
N LEU A 132 -1.18 -17.62 13.16
CA LEU A 132 -1.65 -18.90 12.65
C LEU A 132 -1.66 -18.88 11.13
N THR A 133 -0.68 -19.51 10.51
CA THR A 133 -0.61 -19.72 9.06
C THR A 133 -1.52 -20.86 8.59
N SER A 134 -1.74 -20.96 7.27
CA SER A 134 -2.69 -21.93 6.68
C SER A 134 -4.10 -21.85 7.30
N THR A 135 -4.52 -20.67 7.72
CA THR A 135 -5.79 -20.38 8.40
C THR A 135 -6.55 -19.34 7.58
N ASN A 136 -7.45 -19.82 6.72
CA ASN A 136 -8.22 -18.97 5.81
C ASN A 136 -9.61 -18.70 6.39
N VAL A 137 -9.90 -17.46 6.73
CA VAL A 137 -11.18 -16.98 7.27
C VAL A 137 -12.29 -17.16 6.22
N GLN A 138 -13.40 -17.78 6.61
CA GLN A 138 -14.54 -18.05 5.74
C GLN A 138 -15.83 -17.40 6.22
N LYS A 139 -16.06 -17.35 7.53
CA LYS A 139 -17.30 -16.84 8.13
C LYS A 139 -17.02 -16.18 9.47
N VAL A 140 -17.80 -15.18 9.78
CA VAL A 140 -17.78 -14.44 11.05
C VAL A 140 -19.16 -14.44 11.67
N GLU A 141 -19.24 -14.83 12.94
CA GLU A 141 -20.43 -14.66 13.77
C GLU A 141 -20.11 -13.77 14.96
N GLN A 142 -21.11 -13.06 15.45
CA GLN A 142 -20.96 -12.13 16.57
C GLN A 142 -22.05 -12.35 17.62
N ASP A 143 -21.68 -12.11 18.86
CA ASP A 143 -22.60 -12.02 20.00
C ASP A 143 -22.23 -10.83 20.90
N THR A 144 -22.91 -10.68 22.02
CA THR A 144 -22.67 -9.57 22.99
C THR A 144 -21.28 -9.63 23.63
N LYS A 145 -20.54 -10.75 23.52
CA LYS A 145 -19.25 -10.97 24.18
C LYS A 145 -18.05 -10.91 23.20
N GLY A 146 -18.31 -10.86 21.89
CA GLY A 146 -17.25 -10.78 20.88
C GLY A 146 -17.59 -11.45 19.57
N VAL A 147 -16.55 -11.95 18.88
CA VAL A 147 -16.66 -12.54 17.55
C VAL A 147 -16.20 -14.02 17.58
N THR A 148 -16.79 -14.82 16.71
CA THR A 148 -16.34 -16.18 16.39
C THR A 148 -16.04 -16.23 14.91
N VAL A 149 -14.80 -16.56 14.57
CA VAL A 149 -14.34 -16.74 13.18
C VAL A 149 -14.24 -18.23 12.88
N PHE A 150 -14.76 -18.64 11.73
CA PHE A 150 -14.67 -20.00 11.20
C PHE A 150 -13.67 -20.00 10.05
N ASP A 151 -12.69 -20.89 10.12
CA ASP A 151 -11.73 -21.05 9.04
C ASP A 151 -12.16 -22.13 8.02
N SER A 152 -11.43 -22.23 6.91
CA SER A 152 -11.70 -23.19 5.84
C SER A 152 -11.56 -24.67 6.26
N LYS A 153 -10.99 -24.94 7.44
CA LYS A 153 -10.85 -26.29 8.01
C LYS A 153 -11.96 -26.60 9.03
N GLY A 154 -12.88 -25.65 9.25
CA GLY A 154 -13.95 -25.78 10.26
C GLY A 154 -13.51 -25.52 11.69
N VAL A 155 -12.27 -25.04 11.90
CA VAL A 155 -11.79 -24.64 13.23
C VAL A 155 -12.38 -23.28 13.58
N THR A 156 -12.76 -23.12 14.84
CA THR A 156 -13.32 -21.87 15.35
C THR A 156 -12.30 -21.11 16.18
N HIS A 157 -12.25 -19.79 15.96
CA HIS A 157 -11.40 -18.87 16.69
C HIS A 157 -12.27 -17.81 17.38
N ARG A 158 -12.15 -17.69 18.70
CA ARG A 158 -12.92 -16.75 19.50
C ARG A 158 -12.08 -15.53 19.85
N GLY A 159 -12.64 -14.32 19.70
CA GLY A 159 -11.99 -13.05 20.05
C GLY A 159 -12.95 -11.98 20.52
N LEU A 160 -12.41 -10.87 21.05
CA LEU A 160 -13.16 -9.69 21.46
C LEU A 160 -13.71 -8.90 20.27
N ALA A 161 -12.90 -8.80 19.22
CA ALA A 161 -13.21 -8.10 17.98
C ALA A 161 -12.43 -8.75 16.82
N LEU A 162 -12.82 -8.44 15.59
CA LEU A 162 -12.15 -8.86 14.37
C LEU A 162 -11.71 -7.64 13.55
N ILE A 163 -10.47 -7.63 13.10
CA ILE A 163 -9.98 -6.71 12.08
C ILE A 163 -9.84 -7.49 10.77
N GLY A 164 -10.65 -7.16 9.78
CA GLY A 164 -10.58 -7.71 8.43
C GLY A 164 -9.51 -6.99 7.61
N ALA A 165 -8.31 -7.55 7.57
CA ALA A 165 -7.15 -7.08 6.79
C ALA A 165 -6.74 -8.12 5.74
N ASP A 166 -7.70 -8.88 5.22
CA ASP A 166 -7.57 -10.03 4.33
C ASP A 166 -7.52 -9.65 2.85
N GLY A 167 -7.16 -8.39 2.59
CA GLY A 167 -6.79 -7.90 1.28
C GLY A 167 -7.97 -7.67 0.34
N VAL A 168 -7.67 -7.48 -0.93
CA VAL A 168 -8.64 -7.08 -1.96
C VAL A 168 -9.73 -8.13 -2.18
N LYS A 169 -9.45 -9.43 -1.92
CA LYS A 169 -10.40 -10.56 -1.97
C LYS A 169 -11.01 -10.89 -0.61
N SER A 170 -11.12 -9.90 0.25
CA SER A 170 -11.58 -10.04 1.63
C SER A 170 -12.87 -10.85 1.76
N ALA A 171 -12.81 -11.95 2.51
CA ALA A 171 -13.98 -12.73 2.91
C ALA A 171 -14.83 -11.96 3.93
N VAL A 172 -14.18 -11.19 4.81
CA VAL A 172 -14.87 -10.33 5.78
C VAL A 172 -15.69 -9.27 5.06
N ARG A 173 -15.11 -8.56 4.05
CA ARG A 173 -15.86 -7.60 3.22
C ARG A 173 -16.99 -8.27 2.45
N ALA A 174 -16.73 -9.41 1.85
CA ALA A 174 -17.75 -10.15 1.09
C ALA A 174 -18.97 -10.50 1.95
N GLN A 175 -18.76 -10.86 3.21
CA GLN A 175 -19.85 -11.20 4.13
C GLN A 175 -20.70 -9.99 4.52
N TYR A 176 -20.08 -8.82 4.75
CA TYR A 176 -20.78 -7.66 5.30
C TYR A 176 -21.20 -6.62 4.27
N VAL A 177 -20.48 -6.51 3.16
CA VAL A 177 -20.72 -5.52 2.10
C VAL A 177 -21.28 -6.18 0.86
N GLY A 178 -20.66 -7.29 0.39
CA GLY A 178 -21.12 -8.07 -0.76
C GLY A 178 -20.97 -7.36 -2.10
N ASP A 179 -20.05 -6.39 -2.21
CA ASP A 179 -19.76 -5.68 -3.46
C ASP A 179 -18.68 -6.40 -4.31
N ASP A 180 -18.67 -6.11 -5.60
CA ASP A 180 -17.71 -6.68 -6.54
C ASP A 180 -16.47 -5.82 -6.72
N ALA A 181 -15.35 -6.48 -7.05
CA ALA A 181 -14.14 -5.79 -7.47
C ALA A 181 -14.33 -5.20 -8.87
N ARG A 182 -13.89 -3.96 -9.06
CA ARG A 182 -13.87 -3.28 -10.34
C ARG A 182 -12.52 -3.54 -11.04
N VAL A 183 -12.51 -4.43 -12.02
CA VAL A 183 -11.34 -4.67 -12.87
C VAL A 183 -11.06 -3.41 -13.69
N SER A 184 -9.87 -2.87 -13.56
CA SER A 184 -9.50 -1.57 -14.14
C SER A 184 -9.20 -1.61 -15.64
N GLY A 185 -8.99 -2.79 -16.20
CA GLY A 185 -8.44 -2.98 -17.55
C GLY A 185 -6.92 -2.71 -17.63
N HIS A 186 -6.29 -2.36 -16.51
CA HIS A 186 -4.84 -2.16 -16.45
C HIS A 186 -4.13 -3.43 -16.02
N VAL A 187 -3.02 -3.72 -16.69
CA VAL A 187 -2.12 -4.81 -16.35
C VAL A 187 -0.79 -4.25 -15.87
N VAL A 188 -0.29 -4.78 -14.77
CA VAL A 188 0.98 -4.42 -14.15
C VAL A 188 1.94 -5.60 -14.26
N TYR A 189 3.12 -5.35 -14.76
CA TYR A 189 4.23 -6.28 -14.73
C TYR A 189 5.31 -5.74 -13.80
N ARG A 190 5.88 -6.62 -13.00
CA ARG A 190 6.94 -6.26 -12.05
C ARG A 190 8.11 -7.22 -12.15
N ALA A 191 9.31 -6.65 -12.04
CA ALA A 191 10.56 -7.38 -11.97
C ALA A 191 11.58 -6.65 -11.11
N VAL A 192 12.57 -7.39 -10.62
CA VAL A 192 13.77 -6.84 -9.99
C VAL A 192 14.97 -7.23 -10.83
N VAL A 193 15.85 -6.28 -11.10
CA VAL A 193 17.06 -6.43 -11.90
C VAL A 193 18.27 -6.12 -11.04
N GLU A 194 19.31 -6.93 -11.10
CA GLU A 194 20.56 -6.69 -10.40
C GLU A 194 21.28 -5.47 -10.99
N LYS A 195 21.92 -4.66 -10.16
CA LYS A 195 22.64 -3.44 -10.55
C LYS A 195 23.62 -3.66 -11.71
N LYS A 196 24.35 -4.78 -11.68
CA LYS A 196 25.33 -5.12 -12.73
C LYS A 196 24.74 -5.32 -14.13
N GLU A 197 23.44 -5.65 -14.19
CA GLU A 197 22.68 -5.82 -15.44
C GLU A 197 21.95 -4.54 -15.84
N PHE A 198 21.89 -3.53 -14.96
CA PHE A 198 21.17 -2.29 -15.17
C PHE A 198 22.07 -1.24 -15.84
N PRO A 199 21.60 -0.51 -16.89
CA PRO A 199 22.42 0.49 -17.61
C PRO A 199 22.97 1.56 -16.66
N VAL A 200 24.27 1.82 -16.71
CA VAL A 200 24.97 2.73 -15.80
C VAL A 200 24.39 4.15 -15.85
N ASP A 201 24.03 4.62 -17.03
CA ASP A 201 23.45 5.96 -17.27
C ASP A 201 21.98 6.08 -16.82
N LEU A 202 21.36 4.97 -16.38
CA LEU A 202 20.00 4.93 -15.80
C LEU A 202 20.00 4.52 -14.31
N GLN A 203 21.19 4.34 -13.71
CA GLN A 203 21.34 4.04 -12.28
C GLN A 203 21.11 5.30 -11.42
N TRP A 204 19.94 5.90 -11.56
CA TRP A 204 19.58 7.11 -10.83
C TRP A 204 19.09 6.77 -9.41
N ASN A 205 19.49 7.60 -8.44
CA ASN A 205 18.90 7.55 -7.11
C ASN A 205 17.57 8.32 -7.08
N ALA A 206 16.62 7.88 -7.88
CA ALA A 206 15.33 8.54 -8.07
C ALA A 206 14.19 7.52 -8.18
N ALA A 207 13.00 7.93 -7.76
CA ALA A 207 11.77 7.27 -8.15
C ALA A 207 11.33 7.81 -9.52
N SER A 208 11.66 7.09 -10.57
CA SER A 208 11.52 7.56 -11.96
C SER A 208 10.32 6.91 -12.63
N ILE A 209 9.52 7.74 -13.32
CA ILE A 209 8.39 7.29 -14.13
C ILE A 209 8.50 7.81 -15.55
N TRP A 210 8.23 6.96 -16.53
CA TRP A 210 8.15 7.28 -17.95
C TRP A 210 6.71 7.10 -18.38
N VAL A 211 6.05 8.20 -18.72
CA VAL A 211 4.61 8.25 -19.02
C VAL A 211 4.36 8.32 -20.52
N GLY A 212 3.50 7.45 -21.03
CA GLY A 212 3.24 7.32 -22.47
C GLY A 212 1.80 6.97 -22.80
N PRO A 213 1.45 6.93 -24.10
CA PRO A 213 0.09 6.60 -24.53
C PRO A 213 -0.36 5.23 -24.03
N ASN A 214 -1.40 5.19 -23.19
CA ASN A 214 -1.95 3.97 -22.57
C ASN A 214 -0.96 3.13 -21.76
N CYS A 215 0.22 3.64 -21.43
CA CYS A 215 1.24 2.91 -20.69
C CYS A 215 2.12 3.82 -19.84
N HIS A 216 2.80 3.24 -18.87
CA HIS A 216 3.93 3.86 -18.17
C HIS A 216 4.90 2.80 -17.65
N LEU A 217 6.10 3.24 -17.38
CA LEU A 217 7.18 2.45 -16.81
C LEU A 217 7.72 3.19 -15.58
N VAL A 218 7.97 2.46 -14.51
CA VAL A 218 8.59 2.99 -13.27
C VAL A 218 9.85 2.20 -12.97
N HIS A 219 10.92 2.90 -12.57
CA HIS A 219 12.10 2.25 -12.01
C HIS A 219 12.68 3.05 -10.85
N TYR A 220 13.30 2.34 -9.91
CA TYR A 220 13.98 2.92 -8.75
C TYR A 220 14.90 1.91 -8.08
N PRO A 221 15.95 2.38 -7.35
CA PRO A 221 16.88 1.50 -6.66
C PRO A 221 16.23 0.82 -5.46
N LEU A 222 16.73 -0.36 -5.11
CA LEU A 222 16.38 -1.13 -3.92
C LEU A 222 17.65 -1.62 -3.22
N ARG A 223 17.55 -1.97 -1.93
CA ARG A 223 18.63 -2.60 -1.16
C ARG A 223 19.96 -1.86 -1.30
N GLY A 224 19.97 -0.57 -0.97
CA GLY A 224 21.17 0.27 -1.08
C GLY A 224 21.63 0.55 -2.51
N GLY A 225 20.77 0.31 -3.51
CA GLY A 225 21.09 0.49 -4.93
C GLY A 225 21.71 -0.74 -5.60
N GLU A 226 21.79 -1.88 -4.91
CA GLU A 226 22.30 -3.12 -5.49
C GLU A 226 21.30 -3.82 -6.44
N GLN A 227 20.02 -3.42 -6.33
CA GLN A 227 18.96 -3.90 -7.20
C GLN A 227 18.12 -2.73 -7.70
N TYR A 228 17.44 -2.92 -8.83
CA TYR A 228 16.49 -1.98 -9.40
C TYR A 228 15.14 -2.64 -9.59
N ASN A 229 14.10 -2.00 -9.06
CA ASN A 229 12.73 -2.38 -9.35
C ASN A 229 12.34 -1.83 -10.72
N VAL A 230 11.71 -2.65 -11.56
CA VAL A 230 11.14 -2.25 -12.85
C VAL A 230 9.66 -2.65 -12.85
N VAL A 231 8.81 -1.68 -13.07
CA VAL A 231 7.35 -1.87 -13.14
C VAL A 231 6.84 -1.27 -14.42
N VAL A 232 6.09 -2.03 -15.18
CA VAL A 232 5.38 -1.50 -16.34
C VAL A 232 3.88 -1.68 -16.15
N THR A 233 3.12 -0.71 -16.62
CA THR A 233 1.66 -0.74 -16.60
C THR A 233 1.14 -0.31 -17.96
N PHE A 234 0.12 -1.01 -18.46
CA PHE A 234 -0.54 -0.66 -19.71
C PHE A 234 -2.03 -0.99 -19.65
N HIS A 235 -2.81 -0.36 -20.52
CA HIS A 235 -4.17 -0.74 -20.82
C HIS A 235 -4.17 -2.02 -21.65
N SER A 236 -4.79 -3.08 -21.15
CA SER A 236 -4.94 -4.32 -21.89
C SER A 236 -5.82 -4.12 -23.12
N ARG A 237 -5.49 -4.81 -24.21
CA ARG A 237 -6.33 -4.92 -25.42
C ARG A 237 -7.42 -5.96 -25.24
N ASP A 238 -7.25 -6.85 -24.26
CA ASP A 238 -8.16 -7.94 -23.94
C ASP A 238 -9.02 -7.59 -22.71
N GLN A 239 -10.13 -8.28 -22.57
CA GLN A 239 -10.90 -8.25 -21.35
C GLN A 239 -10.13 -9.01 -20.27
N GLU A 240 -9.80 -8.34 -19.19
CA GLU A 240 -9.02 -8.92 -18.10
C GLU A 240 -9.93 -9.47 -17.01
N ASP A 241 -9.55 -10.65 -16.50
CA ASP A 241 -10.02 -11.15 -15.23
C ASP A 241 -8.99 -10.81 -14.15
N TRP A 242 -9.46 -10.47 -12.96
CA TRP A 242 -8.59 -10.17 -11.85
C TRP A 242 -7.73 -11.37 -11.45
N SER A 243 -6.45 -11.37 -11.82
CA SER A 243 -5.54 -12.51 -11.72
C SER A 243 -4.09 -12.10 -11.45
N VAL A 244 -3.34 -13.05 -10.89
CA VAL A 244 -1.88 -13.00 -10.80
C VAL A 244 -1.33 -14.23 -11.53
N ARG A 245 -0.39 -14.03 -12.46
CA ARG A 245 0.23 -15.10 -13.25
C ARG A 245 1.65 -14.77 -13.65
N GLU A 246 2.35 -15.75 -14.19
CA GLU A 246 3.64 -15.51 -14.85
C GLU A 246 3.45 -14.56 -16.03
N GLY A 247 4.39 -13.63 -16.19
CA GLY A 247 4.35 -12.62 -17.24
C GLY A 247 5.05 -13.06 -18.53
N SER A 248 4.69 -12.44 -19.64
CA SER A 248 5.35 -12.62 -20.94
C SER A 248 6.12 -11.37 -21.33
N ARG A 249 7.42 -11.49 -21.53
CA ARG A 249 8.24 -10.40 -22.10
C ARG A 249 7.70 -9.92 -23.45
N GLN A 250 7.21 -10.83 -24.28
CA GLN A 250 6.67 -10.49 -25.58
C GLN A 250 5.38 -9.65 -25.45
N GLU A 251 4.50 -9.99 -24.49
CA GLU A 251 3.32 -9.17 -24.19
C GLU A 251 3.75 -7.75 -23.80
N VAL A 252 4.69 -7.59 -22.85
CA VAL A 252 5.21 -6.26 -22.46
C VAL A 252 5.69 -5.49 -23.67
N LEU A 253 6.58 -6.05 -24.46
CA LEU A 253 7.15 -5.37 -25.64
C LEU A 253 6.10 -4.92 -26.64
N SER A 254 5.02 -5.67 -26.81
CA SER A 254 3.93 -5.34 -27.75
C SER A 254 3.09 -4.13 -27.34
N TYR A 255 3.08 -3.77 -26.06
CA TYR A 255 2.41 -2.58 -25.54
C TYR A 255 3.30 -1.34 -25.47
N PHE A 256 4.61 -1.51 -25.65
CA PHE A 256 5.61 -0.45 -25.54
C PHE A 256 6.39 -0.21 -26.85
N GLU A 257 5.77 -0.46 -28.01
CA GLU A 257 6.43 -0.33 -29.32
C GLU A 257 6.84 1.11 -29.64
N VAL A 258 6.08 2.10 -29.18
CA VAL A 258 6.25 3.51 -29.55
C VAL A 258 7.12 4.31 -28.57
N ILE A 259 7.62 3.69 -27.50
CA ILE A 259 8.45 4.41 -26.54
C ILE A 259 9.88 4.63 -27.07
N CYS A 260 10.53 5.66 -26.51
CA CYS A 260 11.91 6.00 -26.84
C CYS A 260 12.89 4.85 -26.54
N PRO A 261 14.03 4.78 -27.27
CA PRO A 261 15.01 3.69 -27.09
C PRO A 261 15.51 3.56 -25.66
N ARG A 262 15.68 4.66 -24.94
CA ARG A 262 16.19 4.68 -23.56
C ARG A 262 15.21 4.04 -22.56
N ALA A 263 13.93 4.38 -22.64
CA ALA A 263 12.91 3.72 -21.83
C ALA A 263 12.74 2.24 -22.21
N ARG A 264 12.89 1.93 -23.52
CA ARG A 264 12.80 0.56 -24.03
C ARG A 264 13.87 -0.36 -23.45
N GLN A 265 15.08 0.12 -23.25
CA GLN A 265 16.14 -0.67 -22.63
C GLN A 265 15.71 -1.25 -21.28
N LEU A 266 14.99 -0.48 -20.46
CA LEU A 266 14.57 -0.89 -19.11
C LEU A 266 13.58 -2.06 -19.13
N ILE A 267 12.70 -2.14 -20.11
CA ILE A 267 11.73 -3.23 -20.25
C ILE A 267 12.31 -4.48 -20.90
N GLU A 268 13.49 -4.35 -21.52
CA GLU A 268 14.22 -5.46 -22.11
C GLU A 268 15.15 -6.19 -21.13
N LEU A 269 15.44 -5.58 -19.96
CA LEU A 269 16.33 -6.16 -18.96
C LEU A 269 15.75 -7.38 -18.23
N PRO A 270 14.49 -7.35 -17.73
CA PRO A 270 13.98 -8.45 -16.94
C PRO A 270 13.85 -9.74 -17.76
N LYS A 271 14.36 -10.84 -17.19
CA LYS A 271 14.22 -12.19 -17.74
C LYS A 271 12.87 -12.78 -17.39
N ASP A 272 12.45 -12.55 -16.14
CA ASP A 272 11.21 -13.05 -15.57
C ASP A 272 10.31 -11.90 -15.12
N TRP A 273 9.05 -12.00 -15.45
CA TRP A 273 8.04 -11.03 -15.11
C TRP A 273 6.91 -11.67 -14.33
N LYS A 274 6.45 -11.00 -13.29
CA LYS A 274 5.15 -11.29 -12.65
C LYS A 274 4.10 -10.33 -13.18
N ARG A 275 2.93 -10.87 -13.51
CA ARG A 275 1.80 -10.14 -14.12
C ARG A 275 0.60 -10.08 -13.18
N TRP A 276 0.06 -8.90 -13.01
CA TRP A 276 -1.19 -8.64 -12.29
C TRP A 276 -2.17 -7.91 -13.19
N ALA A 277 -3.36 -8.46 -13.38
CA ALA A 277 -4.51 -7.67 -13.80
C ALA A 277 -5.03 -6.93 -12.56
N THR A 278 -5.11 -5.61 -12.62
CA THR A 278 -5.39 -4.79 -11.44
C THR A 278 -6.89 -4.51 -11.28
N ALA A 279 -7.32 -4.48 -10.03
CA ALA A 279 -8.68 -4.11 -9.66
C ALA A 279 -8.65 -3.18 -8.44
N ASP A 280 -9.65 -2.33 -8.34
CA ASP A 280 -10.00 -1.60 -7.13
C ASP A 280 -11.47 -1.90 -6.76
N ARG A 281 -12.00 -1.20 -5.77
CA ARG A 281 -13.42 -1.23 -5.43
C ARG A 281 -13.94 0.20 -5.28
N GLU A 282 -15.25 0.36 -5.37
CA GLU A 282 -15.83 1.66 -5.02
C GLU A 282 -15.62 1.95 -3.52
N PRO A 283 -15.24 3.19 -3.18
CA PRO A 283 -15.18 3.59 -1.79
C PRO A 283 -16.51 3.39 -1.08
N ILE A 284 -16.48 2.80 0.10
CA ILE A 284 -17.66 2.57 0.93
C ILE A 284 -17.59 3.42 2.20
N ALA A 285 -18.75 3.87 2.66
CA ALA A 285 -18.85 4.69 3.88
C ALA A 285 -18.85 3.85 5.17
N GLN A 286 -19.27 2.59 5.10
CA GLN A 286 -19.38 1.72 6.25
C GLN A 286 -18.27 0.66 6.25
N TRP A 287 -17.43 0.70 7.28
CA TRP A 287 -16.31 -0.21 7.51
C TRP A 287 -16.48 -1.06 8.76
N VAL A 288 -17.39 -0.64 9.63
CA VAL A 288 -17.62 -1.23 10.94
C VAL A 288 -18.96 -1.94 10.98
N PHE A 289 -18.95 -3.19 11.46
CA PHE A 289 -20.10 -4.07 11.55
C PHE A 289 -20.08 -4.74 12.93
N GLY A 290 -20.61 -4.02 13.94
CA GLY A 290 -20.54 -4.45 15.34
C GLY A 290 -19.10 -4.56 15.83
N ARG A 291 -18.67 -5.77 16.15
CA ARG A 291 -17.29 -6.06 16.62
C ARG A 291 -16.31 -6.43 15.49
N ALA A 292 -16.69 -6.21 14.25
CA ALA A 292 -15.79 -6.40 13.09
C ALA A 292 -15.54 -5.06 12.38
N ALA A 293 -14.30 -4.79 12.00
CA ALA A 293 -13.90 -3.62 11.21
C ALA A 293 -12.98 -4.01 10.07
N LEU A 294 -13.13 -3.37 8.89
CA LEU A 294 -12.25 -3.52 7.74
C LEU A 294 -11.02 -2.61 7.86
N LEU A 295 -9.89 -3.04 7.28
CA LEU A 295 -8.63 -2.30 7.27
C LEU A 295 -7.85 -2.58 5.97
N GLY A 296 -7.16 -1.55 5.47
CA GLY A 296 -6.30 -1.67 4.29
C GLY A 296 -7.08 -2.07 3.04
N ASP A 297 -6.52 -2.95 2.22
CA ASP A 297 -7.13 -3.35 0.94
C ASP A 297 -8.49 -4.06 1.11
N ALA A 298 -8.84 -4.57 2.28
CA ALA A 298 -10.18 -5.05 2.56
C ALA A 298 -11.21 -3.90 2.61
N ALA A 299 -10.80 -2.73 3.08
CA ALA A 299 -11.65 -1.54 3.17
C ALA A 299 -11.59 -0.68 1.89
N HIS A 300 -10.39 -0.40 1.38
CA HIS A 300 -10.13 0.59 0.33
C HIS A 300 -9.06 0.16 -0.68
N PRO A 301 -9.23 -0.97 -1.38
CA PRO A 301 -8.25 -1.38 -2.38
C PRO A 301 -8.10 -0.28 -3.43
N THR A 302 -6.87 0.08 -3.75
CA THR A 302 -6.54 1.20 -4.64
C THR A 302 -5.63 0.77 -5.77
N LEU A 303 -5.75 1.44 -6.90
CA LEU A 303 -4.79 1.30 -7.99
C LEU A 303 -3.42 1.89 -7.57
N GLN A 304 -2.36 1.40 -8.17
CA GLN A 304 -0.97 1.69 -7.78
C GLN A 304 -0.47 3.13 -8.06
N TYR A 305 -1.24 3.96 -8.73
CA TYR A 305 -0.80 5.24 -9.31
C TYR A 305 -0.33 6.30 -8.32
N LEU A 306 -0.75 6.23 -7.07
CA LEU A 306 -0.24 7.10 -6.00
C LEU A 306 0.73 6.38 -5.05
N ALA A 307 0.98 5.10 -5.26
CA ALA A 307 1.82 4.26 -4.40
C ALA A 307 1.42 4.32 -2.90
N GLN A 308 0.11 4.35 -2.60
CA GLN A 308 -0.39 4.61 -1.23
C GLN A 308 -1.09 3.42 -0.55
N GLY A 309 -1.30 2.29 -1.22
CA GLY A 309 -2.05 1.17 -0.61
C GLY A 309 -1.49 0.72 0.74
N ALA A 310 -0.20 0.39 0.79
CA ALA A 310 0.47 0.00 2.04
C ALA A 310 0.57 1.16 3.05
N CYS A 311 0.79 2.39 2.57
CA CYS A 311 0.85 3.57 3.43
C CYS A 311 -0.49 3.79 4.14
N MET A 312 -1.61 3.71 3.41
CA MET A 312 -2.96 3.84 3.98
C MET A 312 -3.26 2.73 5.00
N ALA A 313 -2.88 1.48 4.72
CA ALA A 313 -3.09 0.39 5.65
C ALA A 313 -2.33 0.58 6.98
N MET A 314 -1.12 1.15 6.94
CA MET A 314 -0.37 1.49 8.16
C MET A 314 -0.98 2.69 8.89
N GLU A 315 -1.46 3.71 8.17
CA GLU A 315 -2.22 4.82 8.77
C GLU A 315 -3.51 4.33 9.44
N ASP A 316 -4.23 3.38 8.81
CA ASP A 316 -5.43 2.77 9.38
C ASP A 316 -5.12 2.11 10.72
N ALA A 317 -4.03 1.33 10.77
CA ALA A 317 -3.61 0.64 11.99
C ALA A 317 -3.32 1.62 13.13
N VAL A 318 -2.59 2.70 12.85
CA VAL A 318 -2.31 3.76 13.83
C VAL A 318 -3.60 4.45 14.27
N THR A 319 -4.46 4.81 13.33
CA THR A 319 -5.74 5.50 13.62
C THR A 319 -6.66 4.62 14.48
N LEU A 320 -6.71 3.31 14.19
CA LEU A 320 -7.46 2.35 15.01
C LEU A 320 -6.92 2.29 16.44
N GLY A 321 -5.60 2.20 16.60
CA GLY A 321 -4.95 2.20 17.91
C GLY A 321 -5.23 3.49 18.70
N GLU A 322 -5.12 4.65 18.05
CA GLU A 322 -5.40 5.94 18.68
C GLU A 322 -6.88 6.11 19.04
N ALA A 323 -7.81 5.63 18.20
CA ALA A 323 -9.23 5.64 18.50
C ALA A 323 -9.56 4.81 19.76
N LEU A 324 -8.96 3.62 19.89
CA LEU A 324 -9.10 2.79 21.10
C LEU A 324 -8.49 3.48 22.33
N ARG A 325 -7.34 4.13 22.19
CA ARG A 325 -6.70 4.88 23.28
C ARG A 325 -7.60 6.02 23.80
N VAL A 326 -8.18 6.80 22.90
CA VAL A 326 -9.02 7.97 23.25
C VAL A 326 -10.32 7.52 23.93
N HIS A 327 -10.90 6.42 23.49
CA HIS A 327 -12.14 5.89 24.06
C HIS A 327 -11.94 4.82 25.13
N SER A 328 -10.72 4.72 25.70
CA SER A 328 -10.42 3.78 26.82
C SER A 328 -10.87 2.34 26.51
N ASN A 329 -10.67 1.92 25.26
CA ASN A 329 -11.06 0.59 24.75
C ASN A 329 -12.60 0.34 24.70
N ASP A 330 -13.41 1.38 24.66
CA ASP A 330 -14.81 1.29 24.24
C ASP A 330 -14.85 1.07 22.72
N TRP A 331 -15.14 -0.15 22.31
CA TRP A 331 -15.08 -0.60 20.91
C TRP A 331 -16.08 0.12 20.02
N ASP A 332 -17.27 0.40 20.48
CA ASP A 332 -18.32 0.99 19.66
C ASP A 332 -17.97 2.44 19.28
N HIS A 333 -17.53 3.23 20.26
CA HIS A 333 -17.06 4.59 20.02
C HIS A 333 -15.73 4.64 19.29
N ALA A 334 -14.79 3.73 19.61
CA ALA A 334 -13.49 3.67 18.94
C ALA A 334 -13.63 3.30 17.47
N PHE A 335 -14.45 2.30 17.14
CA PHE A 335 -14.68 1.90 15.76
C PHE A 335 -15.42 2.99 14.96
N ALA A 336 -16.38 3.67 15.57
CA ALA A 336 -17.07 4.80 14.94
C ALA A 336 -16.09 5.95 14.64
N LEU A 337 -15.17 6.28 15.57
CA LEU A 337 -14.15 7.30 15.36
C LEU A 337 -13.15 6.87 14.30
N TYR A 338 -12.65 5.63 14.33
CA TYR A 338 -11.76 5.06 13.31
C TYR A 338 -12.36 5.22 11.91
N GLN A 339 -13.58 4.72 11.70
CA GLN A 339 -14.26 4.82 10.42
C GLN A 339 -14.41 6.28 9.96
N ARG A 340 -14.89 7.18 10.83
CA ARG A 340 -15.07 8.60 10.49
C ARG A 340 -13.76 9.27 10.07
N SER A 341 -12.66 8.97 10.75
CA SER A 341 -11.35 9.54 10.46
C SER A 341 -10.72 9.02 9.15
N ARG A 342 -11.11 7.80 8.70
CA ARG A 342 -10.41 7.15 7.57
C ARG A 342 -11.17 7.20 6.26
N VAL A 343 -12.48 7.09 6.27
CA VAL A 343 -13.30 6.91 5.04
C VAL A 343 -13.04 7.99 4.01
N ALA A 344 -13.12 9.26 4.36
CA ALA A 344 -12.96 10.35 3.39
C ALA A 344 -11.52 10.42 2.84
N ARG A 345 -10.51 10.21 3.71
CA ARG A 345 -9.11 10.24 3.32
C ARG A 345 -8.74 9.13 2.34
N THR A 346 -9.13 7.89 2.64
CA THR A 346 -8.83 6.75 1.78
C THR A 346 -9.64 6.78 0.49
N ALA A 347 -10.91 7.21 0.53
CA ALA A 347 -11.73 7.45 -0.67
C ALA A 347 -11.06 8.46 -1.60
N ARG A 348 -10.50 9.56 -1.06
CA ARG A 348 -9.73 10.54 -1.84
C ARG A 348 -8.53 9.90 -2.53
N VAL A 349 -7.79 9.02 -1.83
CA VAL A 349 -6.66 8.28 -2.44
C VAL A 349 -7.13 7.38 -3.57
N VAL A 350 -8.19 6.58 -3.37
CA VAL A 350 -8.74 5.68 -4.40
C VAL A 350 -9.14 6.45 -5.65
N LEU A 351 -9.93 7.52 -5.49
CA LEU A 351 -10.41 8.33 -6.61
C LEU A 351 -9.27 9.08 -7.30
N SER A 352 -8.34 9.67 -6.54
CA SER A 352 -7.17 10.35 -7.11
C SER A 352 -6.21 9.38 -7.82
N ALA A 353 -6.10 8.13 -7.37
CA ALA A 353 -5.32 7.12 -8.07
C ALA A 353 -5.90 6.80 -9.45
N ARG A 354 -7.23 6.74 -9.59
CA ARG A 354 -7.91 6.57 -10.89
C ARG A 354 -7.59 7.72 -11.85
N GLU A 355 -7.70 8.97 -11.36
CA GLU A 355 -7.38 10.16 -12.15
C GLU A 355 -5.91 10.20 -12.55
N MET A 356 -5.00 9.87 -11.62
CA MET A 356 -3.57 9.82 -11.91
C MET A 356 -3.24 8.77 -12.97
N GLY A 357 -3.94 7.63 -12.98
CA GLY A 357 -3.81 6.62 -14.03
C GLY A 357 -4.15 7.17 -15.41
N ARG A 358 -5.23 7.95 -15.52
CA ARG A 358 -5.59 8.65 -16.76
C ARG A 358 -4.52 9.65 -17.19
N ILE A 359 -3.99 10.42 -16.24
CA ILE A 359 -2.95 11.43 -16.50
C ILE A 359 -1.66 10.76 -17.00
N PHE A 360 -1.21 9.69 -16.36
CA PHE A 360 0.00 8.98 -16.78
C PHE A 360 -0.13 8.35 -18.16
N HIS A 361 -1.32 7.89 -18.54
CA HIS A 361 -1.61 7.23 -19.80
C HIS A 361 -2.15 8.16 -20.90
N ALA A 362 -2.08 9.47 -20.71
CA ALA A 362 -2.54 10.47 -21.64
C ALA A 362 -1.89 10.34 -23.04
N LYS A 363 -2.68 10.53 -24.09
CA LYS A 363 -2.27 10.43 -25.49
C LYS A 363 -2.74 11.63 -26.30
N GLY A 364 -2.18 11.83 -27.50
CA GLY A 364 -2.56 12.90 -28.40
C GLY A 364 -2.48 14.27 -27.73
N VAL A 365 -3.52 15.09 -27.83
CA VAL A 365 -3.57 16.43 -27.24
C VAL A 365 -3.55 16.40 -25.72
N GLU A 366 -4.16 15.39 -25.08
CA GLU A 366 -4.11 15.25 -23.60
C GLU A 366 -2.67 15.09 -23.08
N ARG A 367 -1.80 14.37 -23.84
CA ARG A 367 -0.37 14.27 -23.52
C ARG A 367 0.31 15.66 -23.52
N LEU A 368 0.03 16.49 -24.52
CA LEU A 368 0.59 17.84 -24.63
C LEU A 368 0.14 18.73 -23.46
N VAL A 369 -1.15 18.67 -23.11
CA VAL A 369 -1.71 19.39 -21.96
C VAL A 369 -1.07 18.91 -20.66
N ARG A 370 -0.93 17.60 -20.45
CA ARG A 370 -0.24 17.04 -19.27
C ARG A 370 1.18 17.59 -19.13
N ASN A 371 1.96 17.54 -20.21
CA ASN A 371 3.35 18.01 -20.18
C ASN A 371 3.43 19.51 -19.89
N ASP A 372 2.53 20.31 -20.45
CA ASP A 372 2.49 21.76 -20.22
C ASP A 372 2.07 22.14 -18.79
N LEU A 373 1.08 21.44 -18.22
CA LEU A 373 0.60 21.69 -16.85
C LEU A 373 1.68 21.54 -15.77
N TRP A 374 2.69 20.72 -16.02
CA TRP A 374 3.76 20.47 -15.05
C TRP A 374 5.07 21.18 -15.40
N LYS A 375 5.17 21.70 -16.60
CA LYS A 375 6.35 22.43 -17.07
C LYS A 375 6.63 23.65 -16.20
N GLY A 376 7.87 23.74 -15.70
CA GLY A 376 8.33 24.89 -14.90
C GLY A 376 7.68 25.03 -13.53
N ARG A 377 6.97 24.00 -13.04
CA ARG A 377 6.42 23.99 -11.68
C ARG A 377 7.55 23.94 -10.66
N THR A 378 7.52 24.86 -9.67
CA THR A 378 8.53 24.89 -8.61
C THR A 378 8.35 23.75 -7.60
N PRO A 379 9.40 23.35 -6.84
CA PRO A 379 9.29 22.36 -5.78
C PRO A 379 8.18 22.67 -4.78
N GLU A 380 8.04 23.93 -4.35
CA GLU A 380 7.03 24.36 -3.39
C GLU A 380 5.61 24.09 -3.89
N ARG A 381 5.33 24.37 -5.17
CA ARG A 381 4.03 24.07 -5.77
C ARG A 381 3.71 22.58 -5.82
N TYR A 382 4.74 21.74 -5.97
CA TYR A 382 4.56 20.29 -5.85
C TYR A 382 4.28 19.90 -4.40
N TYR A 383 5.03 20.44 -3.43
CA TYR A 383 4.84 20.14 -2.01
C TYR A 383 3.45 20.56 -1.55
N ASP A 384 2.99 21.75 -1.92
CA ASP A 384 1.63 22.23 -1.60
C ASP A 384 0.55 21.28 -2.16
N ALA A 385 0.72 20.82 -3.41
CA ALA A 385 -0.21 19.88 -4.03
C ALA A 385 -0.23 18.50 -3.36
N MET A 386 0.85 18.11 -2.66
CA MET A 386 0.98 16.82 -1.97
C MET A 386 0.72 16.92 -0.45
N GLU A 387 0.48 18.10 0.11
CA GLU A 387 0.27 18.29 1.55
C GLU A 387 -0.86 17.42 2.09
N TRP A 388 -1.98 17.35 1.40
CA TRP A 388 -3.11 16.53 1.81
C TRP A 388 -2.77 15.04 1.93
N LEU A 389 -1.76 14.57 1.20
CA LEU A 389 -1.33 13.18 1.16
C LEU A 389 -0.22 12.92 2.18
N TYR A 390 0.84 13.73 2.13
CA TYR A 390 2.06 13.52 2.90
C TYR A 390 2.09 14.22 4.25
N GLY A 391 1.20 15.19 4.49
CA GLY A 391 1.08 15.90 5.76
C GLY A 391 0.36 15.14 6.88
N TRP A 392 -0.07 13.90 6.65
CA TRP A 392 -0.68 13.07 7.68
C TRP A 392 0.35 12.64 8.73
N THR A 393 -0.04 12.69 10.00
CA THR A 393 0.75 12.25 11.15
C THR A 393 -0.12 11.52 12.16
N ALA A 394 0.48 10.77 13.09
CA ALA A 394 -0.26 10.13 14.17
C ALA A 394 -0.96 11.15 15.10
N GLN A 395 -0.41 12.36 15.22
CA GLN A 395 -0.98 13.42 16.05
C GLN A 395 -2.28 14.01 15.47
N ASN A 396 -2.44 13.98 14.15
CA ASN A 396 -3.62 14.48 13.46
C ASN A 396 -4.50 13.38 12.84
N CYS A 397 -4.25 12.11 13.18
CA CYS A 397 -4.94 10.97 12.58
C CYS A 397 -6.43 10.88 12.93
N LEU A 398 -6.85 11.49 14.04
CA LEU A 398 -8.23 11.56 14.51
C LEU A 398 -8.88 12.93 14.24
N ALA A 399 -8.28 13.78 13.42
CA ALA A 399 -8.89 15.04 13.03
C ALA A 399 -10.20 14.79 12.29
N ASP A 400 -11.22 15.60 12.60
CA ASP A 400 -12.59 15.53 12.05
C ASP A 400 -12.66 15.80 10.55
#